data_b4847e17843722ca7c44dca6afa34d8d
#
_entry.id   b4847e17843722ca7c44dca6afa34d8d
#
_cell.length_a   1.000
_cell.length_b   1.000
_cell.length_c   1.000
_cell.angle_alpha   90.00
_cell.angle_beta   90.00
_cell.angle_gamma   90.00
#
_symmetry.space_group_name_H-M   'P 1'
#
loop_
_entity.id
_entity.type
_entity.pdbx_description
1 polymer ?
#
loop_
_entity_poly.entity_id
_entity_poly.type
_entity_poly.pdbx_seq_one_letter_code
_entity_poly.pdbx_strand_id
1 'polypeptide(L)' 'MTNREAIASEIEPYSLSDEAYETAFIKSTAHFDVTAGIDDEYNADMIQTIAYAGMICLAKLLT' A
#
# COMPACT_ATOMS: atom_id res chain seq x y z
N MET A 1 -0.08 -7.58 11.18
CA MET A 1 0.17 -7.66 9.73
C MET A 1 1.17 -6.60 9.31
N THR A 2 1.90 -6.85 8.24
CA THR A 2 2.83 -5.86 7.68
C THR A 2 2.09 -4.84 6.82
N ASN A 3 2.77 -3.75 6.49
CA ASN A 3 2.21 -2.75 5.56
C ASN A 3 1.90 -3.38 4.20
N ARG A 4 2.74 -4.30 3.72
CA ARG A 4 2.50 -5.05 2.48
C ARG A 4 1.17 -5.81 2.54
N GLU A 5 0.94 -6.54 3.61
CA GLU A 5 -0.28 -7.30 3.82
C GLU A 5 -1.49 -6.38 3.91
N ALA A 6 -1.33 -5.22 4.54
CA ALA A 6 -2.40 -4.24 4.67
C ALA A 6 -2.80 -3.68 3.28
N ILE A 7 -1.83 -3.41 2.40
CA ILE A 7 -2.13 -2.96 1.04
C ILE A 7 -2.88 -4.05 0.28
N ALA A 8 -2.41 -5.29 0.38
CA ALA A 8 -3.08 -6.42 -0.28
C ALA A 8 -4.53 -6.57 0.20
N SER A 9 -4.75 -6.35 1.49
CA SER A 9 -6.09 -6.40 2.08
C SER A 9 -7.02 -5.34 1.50
N GLU A 10 -6.49 -4.15 1.16
CA GLU A 10 -7.30 -3.06 0.61
C GLU A 10 -7.88 -3.37 -0.76
N ILE A 11 -7.27 -4.27 -1.51
CA ILE A 11 -7.70 -4.58 -2.88
C ILE A 11 -8.37 -5.94 -3.00
N GLU A 12 -8.56 -6.66 -1.90
CA GLU A 12 -9.23 -7.97 -1.94
C GLU A 12 -10.59 -7.84 -2.62
N PRO A 13 -11.02 -8.84 -3.40
CA PRO A 13 -10.39 -10.15 -3.61
C PRO A 13 -9.31 -10.18 -4.70
N TYR A 14 -8.91 -9.04 -5.21
CA TYR A 14 -7.88 -8.96 -6.26
C TYR A 14 -6.50 -8.98 -5.64
N SER A 15 -5.49 -9.27 -6.47
CA SER A 15 -4.09 -9.22 -6.03
C SER A 15 -3.22 -8.74 -7.18
N LEU A 16 -2.04 -8.23 -6.81
CA LEU A 16 -1.04 -7.74 -7.75
C LEU A 16 0.31 -8.34 -7.38
N SER A 17 1.33 -8.05 -8.19
CA SER A 17 2.69 -8.49 -7.89
C SER A 17 3.26 -7.72 -6.70
N ASP A 18 4.31 -8.29 -6.08
CA ASP A 18 5.01 -7.61 -4.99
C ASP A 18 5.58 -6.28 -5.45
N GLU A 19 6.08 -6.20 -6.69
CA GLU A 19 6.62 -4.96 -7.23
C GLU A 19 5.54 -3.88 -7.31
N ALA A 20 4.30 -4.26 -7.65
CA ALA A 20 3.19 -3.30 -7.70
C ALA A 20 2.88 -2.74 -6.32
N TYR A 21 2.87 -3.59 -5.29
CA TYR A 21 2.69 -3.15 -3.91
C TYR A 21 3.80 -2.22 -3.46
N GLU A 22 5.05 -2.57 -3.77
CA GLU A 22 6.21 -1.77 -3.38
C GLU A 22 6.19 -0.40 -4.04
N THR A 23 5.88 -0.35 -5.32
CA THR A 23 5.78 0.92 -6.05
C THR A 23 4.68 1.80 -5.47
N ALA A 24 3.51 1.20 -5.21
CA ALA A 24 2.39 1.94 -4.61
C ALA A 24 2.76 2.46 -3.23
N PHE A 25 3.46 1.66 -2.43
CA PHE A 25 3.88 2.06 -1.09
C PHE A 25 4.85 3.23 -1.13
N ILE A 26 5.85 3.17 -2.03
CA ILE A 26 6.82 4.25 -2.18
C ILE A 26 6.12 5.56 -2.55
N LYS A 27 5.18 5.50 -3.50
CA LYS A 27 4.42 6.69 -3.90
C LYS A 27 3.59 7.23 -2.74
N SER A 28 2.99 6.35 -1.94
CA SER A 28 2.15 6.75 -0.82
C SER A 28 2.96 7.39 0.30
N THR A 29 4.09 6.79 0.66
CA THR A 29 4.94 7.34 1.71
C THR A 29 5.53 8.68 1.30
N ALA A 30 5.86 8.84 0.03
CA ALA A 30 6.34 10.12 -0.50
C ALA A 30 5.22 11.18 -0.45
N HIS A 31 4.00 10.80 -0.78
CA HIS A 31 2.86 11.71 -0.79
C HIS A 31 2.57 12.27 0.62
N PHE A 32 2.65 11.42 1.63
CA PHE A 32 2.35 11.80 3.01
C PHE A 32 3.60 12.16 3.82
N ASP A 33 4.80 12.13 3.20
CA ASP A 33 6.07 12.40 3.87
C ASP A 33 6.26 11.50 5.09
N VAL A 34 6.01 10.22 4.91
CA VAL A 34 6.12 9.19 5.95
C VAL A 34 7.38 8.38 5.73
N THR A 35 8.09 8.06 6.80
CA THR A 35 9.26 7.18 6.77
C THR A 35 8.89 5.85 7.39
N ALA A 36 8.72 4.82 6.55
CA ALA A 36 8.38 3.48 7.00
C ALA A 36 8.76 2.49 5.91
N GLY A 37 8.93 1.22 6.30
CA GLY A 37 9.20 0.13 5.36
C GLY A 37 7.93 -0.65 5.06
N ILE A 38 7.87 -1.22 3.86
CA ILE A 38 6.69 -1.99 3.44
C ILE A 38 6.51 -3.26 4.29
N ASP A 39 7.60 -3.78 4.85
CA ASP A 39 7.53 -4.97 5.68
C ASP A 39 7.50 -4.66 7.18
N ASP A 40 7.40 -3.38 7.54
CA ASP A 40 7.18 -2.97 8.92
C ASP A 40 5.74 -3.28 9.34
N GLU A 41 5.54 -3.39 10.64
CA GLU A 41 4.22 -3.68 11.20
C GLU A 41 3.24 -2.55 10.88
N TYR A 42 2.07 -2.92 10.37
CA TYR A 42 0.99 -1.97 10.10
C TYR A 42 0.40 -1.47 11.41
N ASN A 43 0.19 -0.17 11.52
CA ASN A 43 -0.39 0.46 12.71
C ASN A 43 -1.25 1.66 12.32
N ALA A 44 -1.85 2.29 13.32
CA ALA A 44 -2.78 3.39 13.10
C ALA A 44 -2.17 4.58 12.36
N ASP A 45 -0.86 4.81 12.51
CA ASP A 45 -0.18 5.92 11.85
C ASP A 45 -0.11 5.71 10.33
N MET A 46 -0.31 4.49 9.87
CA MET A 46 -0.20 4.13 8.45
C MET A 46 -1.55 4.04 7.74
N ILE A 47 -2.66 4.30 8.43
CA ILE A 47 -4.00 4.11 7.85
C ILE A 47 -4.17 4.87 6.53
N GLN A 48 -3.85 6.16 6.52
CA GLN A 48 -4.01 6.97 5.30
C GLN A 48 -3.03 6.56 4.21
N THR A 49 -1.79 6.27 4.60
CA THR A 49 -0.76 5.85 3.67
C THR A 49 -1.15 4.55 2.97
N ILE A 50 -1.66 3.59 3.73
CA ILE A 50 -2.05 2.30 3.18
C ILE A 50 -3.32 2.43 2.32
N ALA A 51 -4.29 3.24 2.74
CA ALA A 51 -5.48 3.49 1.93
C ALA A 51 -5.12 4.10 0.58
N TYR A 52 -4.20 5.05 0.56
CA TYR A 52 -3.73 5.68 -0.67
C TYR A 52 -3.00 4.68 -1.57
N ALA A 53 -2.16 3.83 -0.98
CA ALA A 53 -1.49 2.77 -1.74
C ALA A 53 -2.50 1.80 -2.35
N GLY A 54 -3.55 1.46 -1.60
CA GLY A 54 -4.65 0.63 -2.10
C GLY A 54 -5.34 1.26 -3.30
N MET A 55 -5.58 2.57 -3.26
CA MET A 55 -6.17 3.30 -4.38
C MET A 55 -5.28 3.25 -5.62
N ILE A 56 -3.96 3.40 -5.45
CA ILE A 56 -3.02 3.28 -6.57
C ILE A 56 -3.11 1.88 -7.19
N CYS A 57 -3.15 0.85 -6.35
CA CYS A 57 -3.25 -0.53 -6.81
C CYS A 57 -4.57 -0.78 -7.54
N LEU A 58 -5.68 -0.27 -7.02
CA LEU A 58 -6.98 -0.42 -7.68
C LEU A 58 -7.00 0.28 -9.04
N ALA A 59 -6.41 1.47 -9.13
CA ALA A 59 -6.30 2.18 -10.40
C ALA A 59 -5.52 1.35 -11.43
N LYS A 60 -4.47 0.66 -10.98
CA LYS A 60 -3.68 -0.21 -11.85
C LYS A 60 -4.51 -1.39 -12.37
N LEU A 61 -5.40 -1.93 -11.54
CA LEU A 61 -6.27 -3.04 -11.94
C LEU A 61 -7.30 -2.60 -13.00
N LEU A 62 -7.65 -1.32 -13.04
CA LEU A 62 -8.63 -0.79 -13.99
C LEU A 62 -8.02 -0.45 -15.35
N THR A 63 -6.72 -0.50 -15.47
CA THR A 63 -6.03 -0.28 -16.75
C THR A 63 -5.52 -1.60 -17.33
#